data_d4c70a112aa9c3eafa6cca799b057856
#
_entry.id   d4c70a112aa9c3eafa6cca799b057856
#
_cell.length_a   1.000
_cell.length_b   1.000
_cell.length_c   1.000
_cell.angle_alpha   90.00
_cell.angle_beta   90.00
_cell.angle_gamma   90.00
#
_symmetry.space_group_name_H-M   'P 1'
#
loop_
_entity.id
_entity.type
_entity.pdbx_description
1 polymer ?
#
loop_
_entity_poly.entity_id
_entity_poly.type
_entity_poly.pdbx_seq_one_letter_code
_entity_poly.pdbx_strand_id
1 'polypeptide(L)'
;IRTFHSLGQRISQLTYNARNRIGSGATERTDGGLSDFGVSVIERMNEVGMAVDVSHCGDQTTLDAFEVSRQPVLITHSNCRALVPGHPRCKTDEAIRAVGRAGSVMGITGVRMFVKADEPTTIEHMLDHYDHVARLIGPDHVGVGSDIDLFGYDAMPAEANQRLRAGYKGSYGFRDRIDIEGVDHPKRMYDLTEGLIRRKYTDAQISGILGGNFKRVLSQVWSVPRPTPA
;
A
#
# COMPACT_ATOMS: atom_id res chain seq x y z
N ILE A 1 6.90 11.71 16.72
CA ILE A 1 5.81 12.01 15.76
C ILE A 1 5.73 13.53 15.54
N ARG A 2 5.46 14.36 16.60
CA ARG A 2 5.30 15.82 16.44
C ARG A 2 6.47 16.48 15.71
N THR A 3 7.71 16.15 16.07
CA THR A 3 8.93 16.70 15.44
C THR A 3 8.94 16.39 13.93
N PHE A 4 8.70 15.14 13.53
CA PHE A 4 8.66 14.76 12.11
C PHE A 4 7.50 15.45 11.39
N HIS A 5 6.33 15.54 12.02
CA HIS A 5 5.20 16.25 11.44
C HIS A 5 5.51 17.74 11.23
N SER A 6 6.19 18.42 12.19
CA SER A 6 6.60 19.84 12.05
C SER A 6 7.64 20.03 10.93
N LEU A 7 8.46 19.01 10.65
CA LEU A 7 9.40 18.98 9.53
C LEU A 7 8.76 18.65 8.17
N GLY A 8 7.45 18.39 8.14
CA GLY A 8 6.71 18.18 6.90
C GLY A 8 6.27 16.75 6.63
N GLN A 9 6.63 15.75 7.46
CA GLN A 9 6.14 14.39 7.27
C GLN A 9 4.63 14.32 7.50
N ARG A 10 3.90 13.69 6.59
CA ARG A 10 2.43 13.63 6.58
C ARG A 10 1.88 12.21 6.54
N ILE A 11 2.70 11.24 6.17
CA ILE A 11 2.36 9.81 6.15
C ILE A 11 3.52 9.06 6.80
N SER A 12 3.24 8.01 7.55
CA SER A 12 4.27 7.10 8.07
C SER A 12 3.76 5.67 8.11
N GLN A 13 4.61 4.74 7.67
CA GLN A 13 4.39 3.31 7.87
C GLN A 13 4.68 2.94 9.33
N LEU A 14 3.94 1.95 9.85
CA LEU A 14 4.14 1.43 11.21
C LEU A 14 5.33 0.47 11.28
N THR A 15 5.47 -0.40 10.26
CA THR A 15 6.56 -1.39 10.16
C THR A 15 7.08 -1.44 8.73
N TYR A 16 8.29 -2.02 8.55
CA TYR A 16 8.81 -2.36 7.24
C TYR A 16 9.26 -3.83 7.21
N ASN A 17 8.36 -4.73 6.77
CA ASN A 17 8.53 -6.17 6.63
C ASN A 17 8.85 -6.94 7.92
N ALA A 18 9.79 -6.50 8.73
CA ALA A 18 10.17 -7.11 10.00
C ALA A 18 9.42 -6.49 11.18
N ARG A 19 9.42 -7.19 12.32
CA ARG A 19 8.92 -6.65 13.58
C ARG A 19 9.80 -5.50 14.06
N ASN A 20 9.14 -4.46 14.59
CA ASN A 20 9.76 -3.40 15.35
C ASN A 20 9.01 -3.19 16.68
N ARG A 21 9.28 -2.08 17.39
CA ARG A 21 8.59 -1.78 18.66
C ARG A 21 7.10 -1.48 18.52
N ILE A 22 6.64 -1.13 17.31
CA ILE A 22 5.23 -0.79 17.03
C ILE A 22 4.39 -2.06 16.85
N GLY A 23 4.90 -3.01 16.06
CA GLY A 23 4.16 -4.22 15.73
C GLY A 23 4.92 -5.15 14.79
N SER A 24 4.22 -6.13 14.27
CA SER A 24 4.75 -7.13 13.34
C SER A 24 4.67 -6.65 11.90
N GLY A 25 5.77 -6.84 11.15
CA GLY A 25 5.81 -6.60 9.71
C GLY A 25 5.30 -7.81 8.91
N ALA A 26 5.07 -7.58 7.61
CA ALA A 26 4.44 -8.57 6.72
C ALA A 26 5.22 -9.88 6.56
N THR A 27 6.56 -9.85 6.69
CA THR A 27 7.40 -11.05 6.56
C THR A 27 7.83 -11.63 7.91
N GLU A 28 7.22 -11.17 9.02
CA GLU A 28 7.52 -11.72 10.33
C GLU A 28 6.97 -13.14 10.45
N ARG A 29 7.72 -14.04 11.12
CA ARG A 29 7.33 -15.45 11.28
C ARG A 29 6.04 -15.60 12.08
N THR A 30 5.87 -14.76 13.10
CA THR A 30 4.69 -14.76 13.96
C THR A 30 4.17 -13.33 14.04
N ASP A 31 2.96 -13.10 13.54
CA ASP A 31 2.30 -11.82 13.63
C ASP A 31 1.57 -11.71 14.98
N GLY A 32 2.13 -10.91 15.87
CA GLY A 32 1.56 -10.64 17.20
C GLY A 32 0.74 -9.35 17.26
N GLY A 33 0.44 -8.73 16.11
CA GLY A 33 -0.31 -7.48 16.06
C GLY A 33 0.48 -6.27 16.56
N LEU A 34 -0.26 -5.22 16.96
CA LEU A 34 0.28 -4.01 17.58
C LEU A 34 0.75 -4.27 19.01
N SER A 35 1.79 -3.56 19.43
CA SER A 35 2.13 -3.41 20.82
C SER A 35 1.38 -2.22 21.47
N ASP A 36 1.38 -2.12 22.82
CA ASP A 36 0.86 -0.93 23.52
C ASP A 36 1.56 0.36 23.06
N PHE A 37 2.85 0.27 22.75
CA PHE A 37 3.58 1.39 22.16
C PHE A 37 3.06 1.71 20.75
N GLY A 38 2.72 0.70 19.94
CA GLY A 38 2.13 0.85 18.61
C GLY A 38 0.76 1.56 18.67
N VAL A 39 -0.09 1.19 19.62
CA VAL A 39 -1.35 1.89 19.91
C VAL A 39 -1.10 3.37 20.19
N SER A 40 -0.19 3.68 21.12
CA SER A 40 0.16 5.07 21.47
C SER A 40 0.73 5.85 20.28
N VAL A 41 1.46 5.19 19.37
CA VAL A 41 1.97 5.81 18.12
C VAL A 41 0.82 6.19 17.19
N ILE A 42 -0.15 5.30 16.96
CA ILE A 42 -1.32 5.58 16.11
C ILE A 42 -2.14 6.74 16.70
N GLU A 43 -2.42 6.71 18.00
CA GLU A 43 -3.15 7.79 18.67
C GLU A 43 -2.46 9.13 18.45
N ARG A 44 -1.13 9.16 18.63
CA ARG A 44 -0.34 10.37 18.41
C ARG A 44 -0.32 10.81 16.95
N MET A 45 -0.30 9.88 16.00
CA MET A 45 -0.42 10.19 14.56
C MET A 45 -1.78 10.82 14.25
N ASN A 46 -2.86 10.27 14.80
CA ASN A 46 -4.21 10.82 14.65
C ASN A 46 -4.31 12.24 15.20
N GLU A 47 -3.72 12.51 16.39
CA GLU A 47 -3.75 13.84 17.02
C GLU A 47 -3.08 14.93 16.18
N VAL A 48 -2.02 14.61 15.45
CA VAL A 48 -1.27 15.60 14.65
C VAL A 48 -1.72 15.65 13.20
N GLY A 49 -2.63 14.76 12.75
CA GLY A 49 -3.02 14.67 11.35
C GLY A 49 -1.94 14.04 10.48
N MET A 50 -1.22 13.02 10.98
CA MET A 50 -0.29 12.20 10.21
C MET A 50 -1.00 10.90 9.82
N ALA A 51 -1.10 10.62 8.51
CA ALA A 51 -1.75 9.41 8.03
C ALA A 51 -0.94 8.15 8.39
N VAL A 52 -1.65 7.12 8.85
CA VAL A 52 -1.10 5.81 9.16
C VAL A 52 -1.10 4.95 7.89
N ASP A 53 0.04 4.37 7.54
CA ASP A 53 0.18 3.41 6.43
C ASP A 53 0.54 2.03 6.97
N VAL A 54 -0.19 1.00 6.51
CA VAL A 54 0.01 -0.40 6.91
C VAL A 54 0.46 -1.30 5.75
N SER A 55 0.98 -0.73 4.67
CA SER A 55 1.38 -1.50 3.47
C SER A 55 2.34 -2.65 3.77
N HIS A 56 3.32 -2.44 4.65
CA HIS A 56 4.31 -3.45 5.06
C HIS A 56 4.00 -4.13 6.39
N CYS A 57 2.81 -3.91 6.97
CA CYS A 57 2.41 -4.56 8.22
C CYS A 57 1.90 -5.99 7.98
N GLY A 58 2.06 -6.83 8.98
CA GLY A 58 1.42 -8.14 9.03
C GLY A 58 -0.11 -8.03 9.09
N ASP A 59 -0.79 -9.15 8.98
CA ASP A 59 -2.26 -9.17 8.89
C ASP A 59 -2.91 -8.66 10.17
N GLN A 60 -2.46 -9.18 11.33
CA GLN A 60 -3.00 -8.77 12.62
C GLN A 60 -2.65 -7.30 12.93
N THR A 61 -1.40 -6.89 12.70
CA THR A 61 -1.00 -5.49 12.86
C THR A 61 -1.83 -4.55 11.97
N THR A 62 -2.17 -5.00 10.76
CA THR A 62 -3.05 -4.24 9.85
C THR A 62 -4.46 -4.09 10.42
N LEU A 63 -5.06 -5.17 10.90
CA LEU A 63 -6.42 -5.17 11.46
C LEU A 63 -6.50 -4.34 12.75
N ASP A 64 -5.53 -4.53 13.65
CA ASP A 64 -5.43 -3.75 14.90
C ASP A 64 -5.31 -2.24 14.61
N ALA A 65 -4.55 -1.86 13.56
CA ALA A 65 -4.43 -0.46 13.18
C ALA A 65 -5.76 0.14 12.73
N PHE A 66 -6.60 -0.61 12.00
CA PHE A 66 -7.94 -0.18 11.63
C PHE A 66 -8.88 -0.10 12.83
N GLU A 67 -8.71 -0.95 13.84
CA GLU A 67 -9.51 -0.94 15.06
C GLU A 67 -9.16 0.27 15.96
N VAL A 68 -7.88 0.54 16.13
CA VAL A 68 -7.37 1.60 17.03
C VAL A 68 -7.51 2.99 16.43
N SER A 69 -7.33 3.13 15.12
CA SER A 69 -7.25 4.46 14.49
C SER A 69 -8.60 5.14 14.41
N ARG A 70 -8.65 6.41 14.84
CA ARG A 70 -9.82 7.30 14.70
C ARG A 70 -9.86 8.04 13.37
N GLN A 71 -8.81 7.90 12.56
CA GLN A 71 -8.68 8.45 11.22
C GLN A 71 -8.54 7.31 10.20
N PRO A 72 -8.86 7.52 8.93
CA PRO A 72 -8.65 6.50 7.90
C PRO A 72 -7.19 6.01 7.88
N VAL A 73 -7.02 4.67 7.88
CA VAL A 73 -5.72 4.01 7.75
C VAL A 73 -5.49 3.65 6.30
N LEU A 74 -4.35 4.02 5.74
CA LEU A 74 -4.00 3.79 4.34
C LEU A 74 -3.33 2.42 4.14
N ILE A 75 -3.58 1.84 2.99
CA ILE A 75 -2.68 0.88 2.36
C ILE A 75 -2.13 1.59 1.13
N THR A 76 -0.96 2.24 1.24
CA THR A 76 -0.45 3.09 0.17
C THR A 76 0.00 2.30 -1.05
N HIS A 77 0.51 1.06 -0.85
CA HIS A 77 1.02 0.20 -1.91
C HIS A 77 0.97 -1.28 -1.49
N SER A 78 0.04 -2.03 -2.03
CA SER A 78 -0.08 -3.48 -1.82
C SER A 78 -0.98 -4.09 -2.91
N ASN A 79 -1.18 -5.43 -2.85
CA ASN A 79 -2.03 -6.17 -3.78
C ASN A 79 -2.94 -7.15 -3.04
N CYS A 80 -3.81 -7.85 -3.77
CA CYS A 80 -4.81 -8.74 -3.20
C CYS A 80 -4.22 -10.15 -3.02
N ARG A 81 -4.23 -10.68 -1.81
CA ARG A 81 -3.74 -12.04 -1.53
C ARG A 81 -4.59 -13.12 -2.21
N ALA A 82 -5.85 -12.84 -2.45
CA ALA A 82 -6.73 -13.75 -3.21
C ALA A 82 -6.20 -14.05 -4.62
N LEU A 83 -5.45 -13.12 -5.25
CA LEU A 83 -4.86 -13.28 -6.57
C LEU A 83 -3.39 -13.77 -6.51
N VAL A 84 -2.73 -13.65 -5.35
CA VAL A 84 -1.37 -14.18 -5.11
C VAL A 84 -1.36 -14.92 -3.78
N PRO A 85 -1.90 -16.15 -3.76
CA PRO A 85 -2.10 -16.91 -2.53
C PRO A 85 -0.81 -17.08 -1.71
N GLY A 86 -0.90 -16.83 -0.41
CA GLY A 86 0.22 -17.01 0.52
C GLY A 86 1.27 -15.88 0.51
N HIS A 87 1.19 -14.91 -0.40
CA HIS A 87 2.19 -13.84 -0.45
C HIS A 87 2.03 -12.87 0.72
N PRO A 88 3.05 -12.71 1.61
CA PRO A 88 2.90 -11.96 2.87
C PRO A 88 2.70 -10.46 2.67
N ARG A 89 3.17 -9.88 1.53
CA ARG A 89 3.01 -8.46 1.21
C ARG A 89 1.63 -8.12 0.64
N CYS A 90 0.87 -9.12 0.17
CA CYS A 90 -0.48 -8.93 -0.32
C CYS A 90 -1.48 -8.95 0.84
N LYS A 91 -2.51 -8.10 0.78
CA LYS A 91 -3.53 -7.96 1.82
C LYS A 91 -4.65 -8.98 1.66
N THR A 92 -5.13 -9.48 2.80
CA THR A 92 -6.32 -10.35 2.84
C THR A 92 -7.59 -9.56 2.47
N ASP A 93 -8.60 -10.26 2.00
CA ASP A 93 -9.92 -9.65 1.74
C ASP A 93 -10.53 -9.01 2.99
N GLU A 94 -10.20 -9.54 4.18
CA GLU A 94 -10.62 -8.95 5.45
C GLU A 94 -10.00 -7.57 5.66
N ALA A 95 -8.69 -7.43 5.45
CA ALA A 95 -8.01 -6.13 5.51
C ALA A 95 -8.54 -5.16 4.44
N ILE A 96 -8.81 -5.65 3.21
CA ILE A 96 -9.40 -4.84 2.15
C ILE A 96 -10.80 -4.35 2.55
N ARG A 97 -11.65 -5.21 3.15
CA ARG A 97 -12.95 -4.78 3.68
C ARG A 97 -12.83 -3.76 4.79
N ALA A 98 -11.76 -3.82 5.63
CA ALA A 98 -11.50 -2.80 6.64
C ALA A 98 -11.21 -1.43 6.00
N VAL A 99 -10.49 -1.38 4.86
CA VAL A 99 -10.31 -0.14 4.07
C VAL A 99 -11.67 0.46 3.69
N GLY A 100 -12.58 -0.34 3.16
CA GLY A 100 -13.93 0.12 2.77
C GLY A 100 -14.73 0.66 3.96
N ARG A 101 -14.76 -0.09 5.08
CA ARG A 101 -15.46 0.34 6.31
C ARG A 101 -14.92 1.65 6.88
N ALA A 102 -13.62 1.86 6.78
CA ALA A 102 -12.94 3.08 7.26
C ALA A 102 -13.05 4.27 6.29
N GLY A 103 -13.70 4.13 5.14
CA GLY A 103 -13.75 5.18 4.12
C GLY A 103 -12.37 5.50 3.51
N SER A 104 -11.41 4.58 3.63
CA SER A 104 -10.01 4.75 3.26
C SER A 104 -9.73 4.38 1.80
N VAL A 105 -8.44 4.17 1.47
CA VAL A 105 -7.98 3.85 0.11
C VAL A 105 -6.82 2.86 0.15
N MET A 106 -6.82 1.94 -0.82
CA MET A 106 -5.74 1.00 -1.09
C MET A 106 -5.12 1.30 -2.46
N GLY A 107 -3.82 1.61 -2.48
CA GLY A 107 -3.03 1.75 -3.69
C GLY A 107 -2.53 0.40 -4.19
N ILE A 108 -2.75 0.12 -5.48
CA ILE A 108 -2.29 -1.10 -6.14
C ILE A 108 -0.87 -0.91 -6.65
N THR A 109 0.02 -1.86 -6.32
CA THR A 109 1.42 -1.82 -6.76
C THR A 109 1.65 -2.64 -8.03
N GLY A 110 2.66 -2.21 -8.80
CA GLY A 110 3.14 -2.89 -9.99
C GLY A 110 4.35 -3.79 -9.74
N VAL A 111 4.72 -4.05 -8.51
CA VAL A 111 5.84 -4.95 -8.17
C VAL A 111 5.46 -6.39 -8.54
N ARG A 112 6.21 -7.00 -9.45
CA ARG A 112 5.89 -8.25 -10.16
C ARG A 112 5.41 -9.38 -9.25
N MET A 113 6.16 -9.70 -8.18
CA MET A 113 5.84 -10.79 -7.28
C MET A 113 4.56 -10.55 -6.44
N PHE A 114 4.09 -9.31 -6.34
CA PHE A 114 2.83 -8.98 -5.65
C PHE A 114 1.63 -8.99 -6.61
N VAL A 115 1.91 -8.98 -7.92
CA VAL A 115 0.86 -8.99 -8.95
C VAL A 115 0.49 -10.42 -9.35
N LYS A 116 1.48 -11.28 -9.53
CA LYS A 116 1.25 -12.69 -9.87
C LYS A 116 2.44 -13.55 -9.46
N ALA A 117 2.17 -14.78 -9.04
CA ALA A 117 3.21 -15.73 -8.63
C ALA A 117 4.05 -16.23 -9.83
N ASP A 118 3.41 -16.43 -10.98
CA ASP A 118 4.00 -17.08 -12.15
C ASP A 118 4.03 -16.15 -13.37
N GLU A 119 4.86 -16.49 -14.38
CA GLU A 119 4.86 -15.81 -15.68
C GLU A 119 3.72 -16.33 -16.59
N PRO A 120 3.24 -15.53 -17.55
CA PRO A 120 3.58 -14.12 -17.74
C PRO A 120 2.95 -13.21 -16.67
N THR A 121 3.62 -12.09 -16.33
CA THR A 121 3.09 -11.06 -15.44
C THR A 121 3.09 -9.72 -16.17
N THR A 122 1.91 -9.18 -16.43
CA THR A 122 1.66 -8.00 -17.27
C THR A 122 0.74 -7.00 -16.56
N ILE A 123 0.56 -5.83 -17.16
CA ILE A 123 -0.39 -4.82 -16.69
C ILE A 123 -1.82 -5.37 -16.55
N GLU A 124 -2.24 -6.35 -17.38
CA GLU A 124 -3.57 -6.94 -17.27
C GLU A 124 -3.77 -7.66 -15.92
N HIS A 125 -2.74 -8.36 -15.44
CA HIS A 125 -2.79 -8.99 -14.11
C HIS A 125 -2.78 -7.94 -12.99
N MET A 126 -2.11 -6.79 -13.18
CA MET A 126 -2.20 -5.67 -12.24
C MET A 126 -3.63 -5.08 -12.22
N LEU A 127 -4.27 -4.94 -13.37
CA LEU A 127 -5.66 -4.48 -13.49
C LEU A 127 -6.66 -5.44 -12.79
N ASP A 128 -6.38 -6.74 -12.75
CA ASP A 128 -7.20 -7.70 -12.00
C ASP A 128 -7.26 -7.36 -10.49
N HIS A 129 -6.19 -6.79 -9.92
CA HIS A 129 -6.19 -6.32 -8.53
C HIS A 129 -7.08 -5.08 -8.35
N TYR A 130 -7.08 -4.14 -9.30
CA TYR A 130 -8.03 -3.01 -9.29
C TYR A 130 -9.47 -3.51 -9.29
N ASP A 131 -9.78 -4.45 -10.20
CA ASP A 131 -11.12 -5.05 -10.29
C ASP A 131 -11.50 -5.80 -9.02
N HIS A 132 -10.57 -6.53 -8.39
CA HIS A 132 -10.84 -7.27 -7.16
C HIS A 132 -11.22 -6.31 -6.02
N VAL A 133 -10.42 -5.27 -5.79
CA VAL A 133 -10.72 -4.28 -4.74
C VAL A 133 -12.00 -3.52 -5.06
N ALA A 134 -12.19 -3.07 -6.30
CA ALA A 134 -13.39 -2.35 -6.71
C ALA A 134 -14.67 -3.18 -6.55
N ARG A 135 -14.63 -4.49 -6.83
CA ARG A 135 -15.77 -5.40 -6.59
C ARG A 135 -16.05 -5.63 -5.10
N LEU A 136 -14.99 -5.66 -4.29
CA LEU A 136 -15.10 -6.00 -2.88
C LEU A 136 -15.61 -4.83 -2.02
N ILE A 137 -15.17 -3.61 -2.32
CA ILE A 137 -15.40 -2.41 -1.49
C ILE A 137 -15.79 -1.15 -2.26
N GLY A 138 -15.85 -1.22 -3.59
CA GLY A 138 -16.16 -0.07 -4.45
C GLY A 138 -14.92 0.63 -5.01
N PRO A 139 -15.04 1.26 -6.20
CA PRO A 139 -13.94 1.93 -6.90
C PRO A 139 -13.42 3.19 -6.18
N ASP A 140 -14.21 3.77 -5.27
CA ASP A 140 -13.84 4.96 -4.49
C ASP A 140 -12.75 4.67 -3.43
N HIS A 141 -12.42 3.39 -3.23
CA HIS A 141 -11.43 2.91 -2.28
C HIS A 141 -10.16 2.37 -2.95
N VAL A 142 -10.03 2.54 -4.27
CA VAL A 142 -8.87 2.08 -5.04
C VAL A 142 -8.02 3.26 -5.46
N GLY A 143 -6.70 3.09 -5.46
CA GLY A 143 -5.76 4.11 -5.91
C GLY A 143 -4.51 3.53 -6.56
N VAL A 144 -3.63 4.39 -7.02
CA VAL A 144 -2.32 4.02 -7.57
C VAL A 144 -1.27 4.07 -6.48
N GLY A 145 -0.62 2.95 -6.23
CA GLY A 145 0.52 2.82 -5.32
C GLY A 145 1.67 2.09 -6.00
N SER A 146 2.11 2.56 -7.16
CA SER A 146 2.91 1.80 -8.12
C SER A 146 4.11 1.10 -7.50
N ASP A 147 4.81 1.73 -6.56
CA ASP A 147 6.02 1.21 -5.91
C ASP A 147 7.11 0.78 -6.94
N ILE A 148 7.10 1.43 -8.10
CA ILE A 148 8.03 1.21 -9.22
C ILE A 148 8.81 2.50 -9.40
N ASP A 149 10.14 2.39 -9.56
CA ASP A 149 10.93 3.58 -9.80
C ASP A 149 10.70 4.15 -11.23
N LEU A 150 11.22 5.35 -11.48
CA LEU A 150 10.94 6.08 -12.71
C LEU A 150 11.49 5.38 -13.97
N PHE A 151 12.60 4.68 -13.82
CA PHE A 151 13.32 4.01 -14.91
C PHE A 151 13.20 2.49 -14.87
N GLY A 152 12.52 1.96 -13.87
CA GLY A 152 12.33 0.55 -13.62
C GLY A 152 13.45 -0.10 -12.80
N TYR A 153 13.08 -1.10 -12.00
CA TYR A 153 14.05 -1.86 -11.19
C TYR A 153 14.98 -2.72 -12.06
N ASP A 154 14.52 -3.15 -13.23
CA ASP A 154 15.30 -4.02 -14.12
C ASP A 154 16.48 -3.26 -14.76
N ALA A 155 16.48 -1.92 -14.75
CA ALA A 155 17.60 -1.08 -15.13
C ALA A 155 18.68 -0.96 -14.04
N MET A 156 18.44 -1.51 -12.85
CA MET A 156 19.36 -1.48 -11.73
C MET A 156 20.61 -2.31 -12.03
N PRO A 157 21.85 -1.82 -11.74
CA PRO A 157 23.07 -2.62 -11.86
C PRO A 157 22.95 -3.94 -11.07
N ALA A 158 23.46 -5.04 -11.65
CA ALA A 158 23.33 -6.39 -11.08
C ALA A 158 23.81 -6.48 -9.62
N GLU A 159 24.91 -5.82 -9.27
CA GLU A 159 25.45 -5.79 -7.91
C GLU A 159 24.51 -5.06 -6.94
N ALA A 160 23.89 -3.96 -7.36
CA ALA A 160 22.91 -3.23 -6.55
C ALA A 160 21.63 -4.07 -6.34
N ASN A 161 21.16 -4.76 -7.38
CA ASN A 161 20.02 -5.69 -7.31
C ASN A 161 20.32 -6.87 -6.36
N GLN A 162 21.51 -7.44 -6.42
CA GLN A 162 21.93 -8.51 -5.51
C GLN A 162 21.95 -8.03 -4.05
N ARG A 163 22.49 -6.83 -3.78
CA ARG A 163 22.47 -6.24 -2.43
C ARG A 163 21.04 -5.97 -1.94
N LEU A 164 20.18 -5.45 -2.80
CA LEU A 164 18.77 -5.24 -2.48
C LEU A 164 18.11 -6.56 -2.04
N ARG A 165 18.24 -7.61 -2.84
CA ARG A 165 17.65 -8.94 -2.58
C ARG A 165 18.18 -9.58 -1.29
N ALA A 166 19.48 -9.45 -1.02
CA ALA A 166 20.11 -9.99 0.19
C ALA A 166 19.57 -9.38 1.50
N GLY A 167 18.96 -8.20 1.44
CA GLY A 167 18.35 -7.52 2.59
C GLY A 167 16.96 -8.05 2.96
N TYR A 168 16.37 -8.95 2.16
CA TYR A 168 15.00 -9.45 2.37
C TYR A 168 14.95 -10.94 2.68
N LYS A 169 13.94 -11.35 3.45
CA LYS A 169 13.67 -12.77 3.73
C LYS A 169 13.18 -13.48 2.46
N GLY A 170 13.43 -14.80 2.36
CA GLY A 170 12.97 -15.60 1.22
C GLY A 170 11.45 -15.57 0.98
N SER A 171 10.65 -15.36 2.05
CA SER A 171 9.19 -15.20 1.96
C SER A 171 8.74 -13.95 1.18
N TYR A 172 9.64 -13.01 0.91
CA TYR A 172 9.36 -11.87 0.04
C TYR A 172 9.20 -12.26 -1.44
N GLY A 173 9.73 -13.43 -1.83
CA GLY A 173 9.45 -14.05 -3.13
C GLY A 173 10.01 -13.27 -4.33
N PHE A 174 11.22 -12.68 -4.23
CA PHE A 174 11.83 -11.99 -5.35
C PHE A 174 11.89 -12.88 -6.60
N ARG A 175 11.47 -12.30 -7.72
CA ARG A 175 11.59 -12.88 -9.06
C ARG A 175 12.77 -12.25 -9.80
N ASP A 176 13.22 -12.87 -10.91
CA ASP A 176 14.35 -12.37 -11.69
C ASP A 176 14.13 -10.95 -12.19
N ARG A 177 12.93 -10.67 -12.72
CA ARG A 177 12.47 -9.32 -13.03
C ARG A 177 11.54 -8.81 -11.95
N ILE A 178 11.69 -7.54 -11.56
CA ILE A 178 10.82 -6.87 -10.58
C ILE A 178 9.73 -6.09 -11.28
N ASP A 179 10.04 -5.45 -12.40
CA ASP A 179 9.15 -4.61 -13.17
C ASP A 179 8.16 -5.43 -14.00
N ILE A 180 6.99 -4.86 -14.28
CA ILE A 180 5.94 -5.44 -15.10
C ILE A 180 5.93 -4.74 -16.45
N GLU A 181 5.85 -5.50 -17.52
CA GLU A 181 5.65 -4.97 -18.86
C GLU A 181 4.38 -4.10 -18.94
N GLY A 182 4.53 -2.89 -19.47
CA GLY A 182 3.48 -1.88 -19.57
C GLY A 182 3.39 -0.92 -18.38
N VAL A 183 4.20 -1.12 -17.30
CA VAL A 183 4.29 -0.17 -16.18
C VAL A 183 5.73 0.13 -15.76
N ASP A 184 6.70 -0.40 -16.45
CA ASP A 184 8.16 -0.29 -16.23
C ASP A 184 8.81 0.94 -16.90
N HIS A 185 8.01 1.97 -17.23
CA HIS A 185 8.48 3.16 -17.92
C HIS A 185 7.75 4.44 -17.45
N PRO A 186 8.29 5.65 -17.75
CA PRO A 186 7.71 6.92 -17.26
C PRO A 186 6.27 7.20 -17.71
N LYS A 187 5.82 6.63 -18.83
CA LYS A 187 4.47 6.83 -19.39
C LYS A 187 3.41 5.87 -18.82
N ARG A 188 3.76 5.02 -17.86
CA ARG A 188 2.90 3.98 -17.28
C ARG A 188 1.50 4.42 -16.87
N MET A 189 1.33 5.71 -16.53
CA MET A 189 0.01 6.23 -16.16
C MET A 189 -0.96 6.30 -17.34
N TYR A 190 -0.47 6.46 -18.57
CA TYR A 190 -1.31 6.40 -19.76
C TYR A 190 -1.77 4.96 -20.02
N ASP A 191 -0.86 3.98 -19.91
CA ASP A 191 -1.21 2.58 -20.13
C ASP A 191 -2.18 2.07 -19.05
N LEU A 192 -1.99 2.47 -17.79
CA LEU A 192 -2.94 2.21 -16.72
C LEU A 192 -4.31 2.81 -17.02
N THR A 193 -4.35 4.08 -17.45
CA THR A 193 -5.60 4.79 -17.78
C THR A 193 -6.33 4.07 -18.91
N GLU A 194 -5.63 3.71 -19.98
CA GLU A 194 -6.20 2.95 -21.10
C GLU A 194 -6.72 1.58 -20.64
N GLY A 195 -5.96 0.90 -19.76
CA GLY A 195 -6.39 -0.35 -19.14
C GLY A 195 -7.70 -0.22 -18.38
N LEU A 196 -7.84 0.81 -17.55
CA LEU A 196 -9.08 1.10 -16.82
C LEU A 196 -10.26 1.40 -17.76
N ILE A 197 -10.02 2.15 -18.86
CA ILE A 197 -11.05 2.40 -19.90
C ILE A 197 -11.50 1.07 -20.53
N ARG A 198 -10.57 0.19 -20.91
CA ARG A 198 -10.90 -1.15 -21.45
C ARG A 198 -11.72 -1.99 -20.47
N ARG A 199 -11.46 -1.86 -19.16
CA ARG A 199 -12.20 -2.52 -18.06
C ARG A 199 -13.55 -1.86 -17.74
N LYS A 200 -13.95 -0.83 -18.50
CA LYS A 200 -15.25 -0.13 -18.40
C LYS A 200 -15.44 0.69 -17.12
N TYR A 201 -14.36 1.12 -16.49
CA TYR A 201 -14.48 2.16 -15.46
C TYR A 201 -14.97 3.46 -16.09
N THR A 202 -15.84 4.17 -15.39
CA THR A 202 -16.30 5.50 -15.82
C THR A 202 -15.21 6.54 -15.63
N ASP A 203 -15.28 7.67 -16.33
CA ASP A 203 -14.32 8.78 -16.20
C ASP A 203 -14.19 9.26 -14.75
N ALA A 204 -15.28 9.30 -13.99
CA ALA A 204 -15.28 9.67 -12.59
C ALA A 204 -14.50 8.65 -11.73
N GLN A 205 -14.71 7.35 -11.97
CA GLN A 205 -13.98 6.27 -11.27
C GLN A 205 -12.48 6.30 -11.63
N ILE A 206 -12.15 6.49 -12.90
CA ILE A 206 -10.77 6.62 -13.37
C ILE A 206 -10.09 7.82 -12.70
N SER A 207 -10.72 8.98 -12.70
CA SER A 207 -10.22 10.18 -12.01
C SER A 207 -10.03 9.93 -10.50
N GLY A 208 -10.95 9.19 -9.87
CA GLY A 208 -10.83 8.74 -8.48
C GLY A 208 -9.58 7.88 -8.27
N ILE A 209 -9.43 6.82 -9.06
CA ILE A 209 -8.32 5.87 -8.99
C ILE A 209 -6.97 6.56 -9.24
N LEU A 210 -6.88 7.43 -10.24
CA LEU A 210 -5.63 8.12 -10.61
C LEU A 210 -5.13 9.12 -9.55
N GLY A 211 -5.94 9.43 -8.52
CA GLY A 211 -5.49 10.27 -7.41
C GLY A 211 -6.59 10.90 -6.57
N GLY A 212 -7.81 11.02 -7.12
CA GLY A 212 -8.94 11.63 -6.43
C GLY A 212 -9.27 10.95 -5.10
N ASN A 213 -9.20 9.63 -5.04
CA ASN A 213 -9.47 8.84 -3.84
C ASN A 213 -8.42 9.10 -2.75
N PHE A 214 -7.13 9.07 -3.08
CA PHE A 214 -6.07 9.46 -2.14
C PHE A 214 -6.21 10.91 -1.69
N LYS A 215 -6.48 11.83 -2.60
CA LYS A 215 -6.69 13.25 -2.28
C LYS A 215 -7.83 13.42 -1.26
N ARG A 216 -8.96 12.74 -1.45
CA ARG A 216 -10.10 12.76 -0.53
C ARG A 216 -9.69 12.33 0.87
N VAL A 217 -9.06 11.15 1.01
CA VAL A 217 -8.68 10.59 2.30
C VAL A 217 -7.60 11.43 2.98
N LEU A 218 -6.58 11.84 2.25
CA LEU A 218 -5.49 12.66 2.80
C LEU A 218 -6.00 14.04 3.22
N SER A 219 -6.94 14.64 2.48
CA SER A 219 -7.56 15.91 2.89
C SER A 219 -8.29 15.78 4.22
N GLN A 220 -8.98 14.65 4.46
CA GLN A 220 -9.64 14.38 5.74
C GLN A 220 -8.62 14.28 6.89
N VAL A 221 -7.57 13.45 6.73
CA VAL A 221 -6.56 13.22 7.77
C VAL A 221 -5.77 14.50 8.07
N TRP A 222 -5.41 15.26 7.05
CA TRP A 222 -4.59 16.48 7.19
C TRP A 222 -5.37 17.71 7.65
N SER A 223 -6.71 17.65 7.67
CA SER A 223 -7.57 18.73 8.16
C SER A 223 -7.70 18.76 9.70
N VAL A 224 -7.11 17.80 10.41
CA VAL A 224 -7.10 17.79 11.88
C VAL A 224 -6.46 19.09 12.38
N PRO A 225 -7.15 19.87 13.25
CA PRO A 225 -6.60 21.09 13.81
C PRO A 225 -5.27 20.82 14.53
N ARG A 226 -4.26 21.63 14.24
CA ARG A 226 -2.96 21.49 14.92
C ARG A 226 -3.15 21.72 16.41
N PRO A 227 -2.62 20.85 17.28
CA PRO A 227 -2.57 21.17 18.72
C PRO A 227 -1.84 22.48 18.90
N THR A 228 -2.43 23.39 19.64
CA THR A 228 -1.77 24.65 20.01
C THR A 228 -0.47 24.29 20.75
N PRO A 229 0.67 24.95 20.43
CA PRO A 229 1.88 24.75 21.21
C PRO A 229 1.59 25.11 22.67
N ALA A 230 1.92 24.20 23.58
CA ALA A 230 1.88 24.45 25.00
C ALA A 230 3.05 25.35 25.42
#